data_0b44d8b45fb40ee4a6fe652d75c6263c
#
_entry.id   0b44d8b45fb40ee4a6fe652d75c6263c
#
_cell.length_a   1.000
_cell.length_b   1.000
_cell.length_c   1.000
_cell.angle_alpha   90.00
_cell.angle_beta   90.00
_cell.angle_gamma   90.00
#
_symmetry.space_group_name_H-M   'P 1'
#
loop_
_entity.id
_entity.type
_entity.pdbx_description
1 polymer ?
#
loop_
_entity_poly.entity_id
_entity_poly.type
_entity_poly.pdbx_seq_one_letter_code
_entity_poly.pdbx_strand_id
1 'polypeptide(L)'
;MTTRATLRQEVAQLLGDNQSLTTSSSGSSTTVKDTSLKNLPGGLDCCAFENYYVLITSGSASGEEKRVSQYTASCAMLTVQEAFSATIASCVTYELHRHSVTDYHAAINDALVQVYPQIHKELIDETLVIDNLLSNADFETFASSNFTGWTATGSPTIVQETSLVLHGCSSAKLTAGGSGSTYYQDVVTNVDELVNKSVKFEAWVSASCA
;
A
#
# COMPACT_ATOMS: atom_id res chain seq x y z
N MET A 1 -11.62 -1.56 5.28
CA MET A 1 -10.65 -2.10 4.29
C MET A 1 -11.40 -3.10 3.42
N THR A 2 -11.46 -2.87 2.11
CA THR A 2 -12.18 -3.75 1.18
C THR A 2 -11.41 -5.06 1.02
N THR A 3 -12.09 -6.19 1.19
CA THR A 3 -11.48 -7.52 1.02
C THR A 3 -11.58 -7.99 -0.44
N ARG A 4 -10.78 -8.97 -0.83
CA ARG A 4 -10.90 -9.59 -2.16
C ARG A 4 -12.28 -10.22 -2.39
N ALA A 5 -12.87 -10.77 -1.33
CA ALA A 5 -14.23 -11.33 -1.40
C ALA A 5 -15.26 -10.24 -1.71
N THR A 6 -15.16 -9.08 -1.05
CA THR A 6 -16.06 -7.94 -1.32
C THR A 6 -15.92 -7.45 -2.76
N LEU A 7 -14.67 -7.27 -3.26
CA LEU A 7 -14.42 -6.87 -4.64
C LEU A 7 -14.98 -7.88 -5.64
N ARG A 8 -14.83 -9.18 -5.40
CA ARG A 8 -15.42 -10.22 -6.23
C ARG A 8 -16.94 -10.09 -6.30
N GLN A 9 -17.58 -9.92 -5.15
CA GLN A 9 -19.04 -9.77 -5.07
C GLN A 9 -19.52 -8.53 -5.81
N GLU A 10 -18.82 -7.39 -5.67
CA GLU A 10 -19.14 -6.16 -6.40
C GLU A 10 -19.01 -6.33 -7.92
N VAL A 11 -17.93 -6.96 -8.39
CA VAL A 11 -17.73 -7.25 -9.81
C VAL A 11 -18.79 -8.21 -10.33
N ALA A 12 -19.07 -9.29 -9.60
CA ALA A 12 -20.11 -10.24 -9.97
C ALA A 12 -21.51 -9.59 -9.99
N GLN A 13 -21.80 -8.68 -9.07
CA GLN A 13 -23.04 -7.91 -9.05
C GLN A 13 -23.17 -6.98 -10.26
N LEU A 14 -22.09 -6.29 -10.65
CA LEU A 14 -22.08 -5.44 -11.85
C LEU A 14 -22.32 -6.25 -13.14
N LEU A 15 -21.86 -7.50 -13.17
CA LEU A 15 -22.10 -8.43 -14.28
C LEU A 15 -23.46 -9.12 -14.23
N GLY A 16 -24.25 -8.91 -13.16
CA GLY A 16 -25.50 -9.61 -12.93
C GLY A 16 -25.32 -11.10 -12.63
N ASP A 17 -24.15 -11.50 -12.13
CA ASP A 17 -23.77 -12.90 -11.87
C ASP A 17 -23.63 -13.21 -10.37
N ASN A 18 -24.04 -12.34 -9.50
CA ASN A 18 -23.97 -12.57 -8.05
C ASN A 18 -25.33 -13.03 -7.50
N GLN A 19 -25.39 -14.28 -7.07
CA GLN A 19 -26.50 -14.83 -6.31
C GLN A 19 -25.95 -15.31 -4.95
N SER A 20 -26.12 -14.50 -3.92
CA SER A 20 -25.81 -14.87 -2.53
C SER A 20 -27.02 -15.50 -1.88
N LEU A 21 -26.91 -16.75 -1.48
CA LEU A 21 -28.00 -17.60 -1.05
C LEU A 21 -27.66 -18.31 0.27
N THR A 22 -28.69 -18.93 0.89
CA THR A 22 -28.52 -19.71 2.11
C THR A 22 -29.28 -21.02 1.98
N THR A 23 -28.61 -22.13 2.26
CA THR A 23 -29.21 -23.46 2.18
C THR A 23 -30.44 -23.58 3.08
N SER A 24 -31.57 -24.02 2.55
CA SER A 24 -32.81 -24.19 3.29
C SER A 24 -32.88 -25.52 4.02
N SER A 25 -32.13 -26.54 3.57
CA SER A 25 -32.08 -27.87 4.19
C SER A 25 -30.72 -28.53 3.97
N SER A 26 -30.38 -29.51 4.78
CA SER A 26 -29.11 -30.25 4.65
C SER A 26 -29.06 -31.02 3.33
N GLY A 27 -27.93 -30.89 2.66
CA GLY A 27 -27.59 -31.70 1.50
C GLY A 27 -26.65 -32.86 1.86
N SER A 28 -25.72 -33.15 0.97
CA SER A 28 -24.61 -34.09 1.19
C SER A 28 -23.29 -33.39 0.85
N SER A 29 -22.18 -34.12 0.78
CA SER A 29 -20.93 -33.58 0.23
C SER A 29 -21.00 -33.28 -1.26
N THR A 30 -21.97 -33.79 -1.99
CA THR A 30 -22.17 -33.58 -3.44
C THR A 30 -23.44 -32.82 -3.79
N THR A 31 -24.23 -32.41 -2.79
CA THR A 31 -25.52 -31.75 -3.06
C THR A 31 -25.75 -30.54 -2.17
N VAL A 32 -26.25 -29.47 -2.75
CA VAL A 32 -26.70 -28.25 -2.08
C VAL A 32 -28.18 -28.08 -2.27
N LYS A 33 -28.96 -27.94 -1.19
CA LYS A 33 -30.43 -27.82 -1.23
C LYS A 33 -30.87 -26.46 -0.75
N ASP A 34 -31.56 -25.74 -1.64
CA ASP A 34 -32.08 -24.42 -1.31
C ASP A 34 -33.36 -24.12 -2.08
N THR A 35 -34.46 -24.00 -1.38
CA THR A 35 -35.77 -23.70 -1.98
C THR A 35 -35.80 -22.32 -2.66
N SER A 36 -34.94 -21.40 -2.29
CA SER A 36 -34.85 -20.07 -2.90
C SER A 36 -34.37 -20.11 -4.34
N LEU A 37 -33.67 -21.18 -4.77
CA LEU A 37 -33.28 -21.38 -6.16
C LEU A 37 -34.45 -21.33 -7.13
N LYS A 38 -35.65 -21.75 -6.69
CA LYS A 38 -36.88 -21.72 -7.50
C LYS A 38 -37.36 -20.32 -7.85
N ASN A 39 -36.93 -19.33 -7.05
CA ASN A 39 -37.28 -17.92 -7.24
C ASN A 39 -36.33 -17.20 -8.20
N LEU A 40 -35.22 -17.83 -8.56
CA LEU A 40 -34.27 -17.26 -9.51
C LEU A 40 -34.76 -17.43 -10.95
N PRO A 41 -34.31 -16.59 -11.89
CA PRO A 41 -34.62 -16.76 -13.31
C PRO A 41 -34.23 -18.16 -13.79
N GLY A 42 -35.19 -18.89 -14.35
CA GLY A 42 -34.99 -20.27 -14.79
C GLY A 42 -35.07 -21.32 -13.66
N GLY A 43 -35.21 -20.94 -12.39
CA GLY A 43 -35.20 -21.87 -11.25
C GLY A 43 -36.31 -22.94 -11.21
N LEU A 44 -37.28 -22.84 -12.09
CA LEU A 44 -38.32 -23.87 -12.30
C LEU A 44 -37.97 -24.85 -13.43
N ASP A 45 -36.96 -24.54 -14.23
CA ASP A 45 -36.51 -25.38 -15.33
C ASP A 45 -35.41 -26.35 -14.83
N CYS A 46 -35.49 -27.61 -15.26
CA CYS A 46 -34.38 -28.51 -15.11
C CYS A 46 -33.18 -27.97 -15.93
N CYS A 47 -31.99 -28.13 -15.44
CA CYS A 47 -30.74 -27.70 -16.10
C CYS A 47 -30.45 -26.19 -16.04
N ALA A 48 -31.25 -25.37 -15.38
CA ALA A 48 -31.07 -23.91 -15.32
C ALA A 48 -29.70 -23.47 -14.77
N PHE A 49 -29.17 -24.20 -13.84
CA PHE A 49 -27.90 -23.85 -13.15
C PHE A 49 -26.77 -24.84 -13.49
N GLU A 50 -26.92 -25.66 -14.53
CA GLU A 50 -25.85 -26.52 -14.99
C GLU A 50 -24.66 -25.71 -15.48
N ASN A 51 -23.45 -26.18 -15.12
CA ASN A 51 -22.18 -25.50 -15.39
C ASN A 51 -21.91 -24.20 -14.58
N TYR A 52 -22.81 -23.81 -13.68
CA TYR A 52 -22.53 -22.76 -12.70
C TYR A 52 -21.55 -23.27 -11.66
N TYR A 53 -20.98 -22.35 -10.92
CA TYR A 53 -20.07 -22.61 -9.82
C TYR A 53 -20.75 -22.27 -8.50
N VAL A 54 -20.65 -23.17 -7.52
CA VAL A 54 -21.10 -22.98 -6.15
C VAL A 54 -19.88 -22.76 -5.27
N LEU A 55 -19.76 -21.57 -4.68
CA LEU A 55 -18.79 -21.25 -3.66
C LEU A 55 -19.45 -21.28 -2.29
N ILE A 56 -19.00 -22.13 -1.41
CA ILE A 56 -19.46 -22.17 -0.02
C ILE A 56 -18.77 -21.06 0.77
N THR A 57 -19.53 -20.18 1.42
CA THR A 57 -19.01 -19.02 2.15
C THR A 57 -19.05 -19.19 3.66
N SER A 58 -19.77 -20.20 4.18
CA SER A 58 -19.78 -20.51 5.60
C SER A 58 -19.84 -22.02 5.87
N GLY A 59 -19.71 -22.44 7.13
CA GLY A 59 -19.73 -23.85 7.52
C GLY A 59 -18.41 -24.57 7.26
N SER A 60 -18.44 -25.92 7.37
CA SER A 60 -17.22 -26.75 7.34
C SER A 60 -16.54 -26.83 5.98
N ALA A 61 -17.24 -26.57 4.88
CA ALA A 61 -16.71 -26.52 3.53
C ALA A 61 -16.47 -25.08 3.03
N SER A 62 -16.38 -24.11 3.95
CA SER A 62 -16.19 -22.70 3.59
C SER A 62 -14.92 -22.48 2.78
N GLY A 63 -15.03 -21.72 1.68
CA GLY A 63 -13.94 -21.43 0.76
C GLY A 63 -13.82 -22.41 -0.40
N GLU A 64 -14.58 -23.50 -0.40
CA GLU A 64 -14.55 -24.45 -1.50
C GLU A 64 -15.53 -24.04 -2.60
N GLU A 65 -15.04 -24.10 -3.83
CA GLU A 65 -15.82 -23.90 -5.05
C GLU A 65 -15.95 -25.22 -5.81
N LYS A 66 -17.16 -25.55 -6.25
CA LYS A 66 -17.41 -26.71 -7.10
C LYS A 66 -18.34 -26.36 -8.24
N ARG A 67 -18.14 -27.02 -9.40
CA ARG A 67 -18.99 -26.84 -10.57
C ARG A 67 -20.24 -27.69 -10.46
N VAL A 68 -21.37 -27.10 -10.80
CA VAL A 68 -22.68 -27.79 -10.83
C VAL A 68 -22.73 -28.72 -12.05
N SER A 69 -23.02 -29.98 -11.81
CA SER A 69 -23.23 -30.99 -12.87
C SER A 69 -24.72 -31.11 -13.27
N GLN A 70 -25.60 -30.89 -12.30
CA GLN A 70 -27.07 -31.05 -12.52
C GLN A 70 -27.85 -30.17 -11.54
N TYR A 71 -28.97 -29.66 -12.00
CA TYR A 71 -29.99 -29.03 -11.17
C TYR A 71 -31.30 -29.81 -11.23
N THR A 72 -31.89 -30.11 -10.08
CA THR A 72 -33.17 -30.77 -9.95
C THR A 72 -34.21 -29.80 -9.40
N ALA A 73 -35.02 -29.20 -10.29
CA ALA A 73 -35.97 -28.15 -9.94
C ALA A 73 -37.08 -28.62 -8.95
N SER A 74 -37.52 -29.87 -9.02
CA SER A 74 -38.57 -30.41 -8.15
C SER A 74 -38.20 -30.30 -6.67
N CYS A 75 -36.98 -30.59 -6.29
CA CYS A 75 -36.45 -30.51 -4.93
C CYS A 75 -35.48 -29.35 -4.71
N ALA A 76 -35.32 -28.44 -5.68
CA ALA A 76 -34.43 -27.30 -5.62
C ALA A 76 -33.00 -27.69 -5.16
N MET A 77 -32.42 -28.65 -5.84
CA MET A 77 -31.14 -29.28 -5.47
C MET A 77 -30.14 -29.14 -6.60
N LEU A 78 -28.96 -28.58 -6.23
CA LEU A 78 -27.79 -28.59 -7.08
C LEU A 78 -26.96 -29.81 -6.76
N THR A 79 -26.52 -30.53 -7.77
CA THR A 79 -25.52 -31.62 -7.66
C THR A 79 -24.22 -31.13 -8.26
N VAL A 80 -23.12 -31.26 -7.53
CA VAL A 80 -21.80 -30.83 -7.99
C VAL A 80 -20.99 -31.97 -8.59
N GLN A 81 -20.06 -31.65 -9.48
CA GLN A 81 -19.21 -32.64 -10.15
C GLN A 81 -18.25 -33.35 -9.20
N GLU A 82 -17.71 -32.61 -8.24
CA GLU A 82 -16.80 -33.11 -7.22
C GLU A 82 -17.35 -32.89 -5.84
N ALA A 83 -17.08 -33.80 -4.90
CA ALA A 83 -17.51 -33.66 -3.53
C ALA A 83 -16.81 -32.49 -2.82
N PHE A 84 -17.54 -31.78 -1.98
CA PHE A 84 -16.98 -30.92 -0.94
C PHE A 84 -16.28 -31.77 0.13
N SER A 85 -15.36 -31.16 0.83
CA SER A 85 -14.64 -31.84 1.96
C SER A 85 -15.56 -32.25 3.11
N ALA A 86 -16.74 -31.62 3.20
CA ALA A 86 -17.73 -31.88 4.25
C ALA A 86 -19.14 -31.86 3.70
N THR A 87 -20.08 -32.45 4.45
CA THR A 87 -21.52 -32.38 4.19
C THR A 87 -22.00 -30.94 4.33
N ILE A 88 -22.81 -30.48 3.38
CA ILE A 88 -23.42 -29.16 3.41
C ILE A 88 -24.66 -29.18 4.31
N ALA A 89 -24.56 -28.51 5.45
CA ALA A 89 -25.65 -28.40 6.40
C ALA A 89 -26.74 -27.41 5.93
N SER A 90 -27.84 -27.32 6.65
CA SER A 90 -28.80 -26.22 6.54
C SER A 90 -28.20 -24.93 7.09
N CYS A 91 -28.71 -23.78 6.63
CA CYS A 91 -28.27 -22.45 7.04
C CYS A 91 -26.78 -22.13 6.69
N VAL A 92 -26.23 -22.81 5.70
CA VAL A 92 -24.91 -22.51 5.13
C VAL A 92 -25.08 -21.47 4.05
N THR A 93 -24.31 -20.40 4.09
CA THR A 93 -24.29 -19.38 3.05
C THR A 93 -23.41 -19.82 1.89
N TYR A 94 -23.84 -19.54 0.67
CA TYR A 94 -23.10 -19.84 -0.54
C TYR A 94 -23.36 -18.81 -1.63
N GLU A 95 -22.47 -18.75 -2.59
CA GLU A 95 -22.60 -17.92 -3.79
C GLU A 95 -22.75 -18.84 -5.01
N LEU A 96 -23.61 -18.45 -5.93
CA LEU A 96 -23.82 -19.13 -7.21
C LEU A 96 -23.43 -18.20 -8.34
N HIS A 97 -22.46 -18.60 -9.17
CA HIS A 97 -21.87 -17.82 -10.24
C HIS A 97 -21.82 -18.59 -11.56
N ARG A 98 -21.84 -17.86 -12.68
CA ARG A 98 -21.55 -18.44 -14.02
C ARG A 98 -20.07 -18.62 -14.28
N HIS A 99 -19.25 -17.73 -13.69
CA HIS A 99 -17.80 -17.75 -13.81
C HIS A 99 -17.15 -18.25 -12.53
N SER A 100 -15.99 -18.87 -12.62
CA SER A 100 -15.27 -19.34 -11.45
C SER A 100 -14.72 -18.18 -10.61
N VAL A 101 -14.52 -18.41 -9.32
CA VAL A 101 -13.85 -17.47 -8.42
C VAL A 101 -12.43 -17.15 -8.92
N THR A 102 -11.77 -18.11 -9.55
CA THR A 102 -10.44 -17.94 -10.15
C THR A 102 -10.49 -16.92 -11.29
N ASP A 103 -11.50 -16.98 -12.15
CA ASP A 103 -11.66 -16.03 -13.26
C ASP A 103 -11.90 -14.61 -12.73
N TYR A 104 -12.75 -14.46 -11.70
CA TYR A 104 -12.96 -13.17 -11.03
C TYR A 104 -11.67 -12.62 -10.43
N HIS A 105 -10.91 -13.46 -9.76
CA HIS A 105 -9.64 -13.04 -9.16
C HIS A 105 -8.60 -12.66 -10.21
N ALA A 106 -8.54 -13.38 -11.33
CA ALA A 106 -7.66 -13.04 -12.44
C ALA A 106 -8.04 -11.66 -13.02
N ALA A 107 -9.32 -11.45 -13.31
CA ALA A 107 -9.81 -10.18 -13.84
C ALA A 107 -9.55 -8.99 -12.89
N ILE A 108 -9.75 -9.19 -11.57
CA ILE A 108 -9.44 -8.17 -10.56
C ILE A 108 -7.94 -7.85 -10.53
N ASN A 109 -7.09 -8.87 -10.56
CA ASN A 109 -5.63 -8.68 -10.57
C ASN A 109 -5.17 -7.95 -11.84
N ASP A 110 -5.69 -8.32 -12.99
CA ASP A 110 -5.37 -7.66 -14.27
C ASP A 110 -5.81 -6.20 -14.27
N ALA A 111 -7.01 -5.92 -13.74
CA ALA A 111 -7.49 -4.54 -13.57
C ALA A 111 -6.59 -3.74 -12.62
N LEU A 112 -6.16 -4.33 -11.51
CA LEU A 112 -5.25 -3.68 -10.56
C LEU A 112 -3.90 -3.34 -11.21
N VAL A 113 -3.34 -4.25 -12.02
CA VAL A 113 -2.09 -4.00 -12.75
C VAL A 113 -2.24 -2.84 -13.73
N GLN A 114 -3.40 -2.74 -14.42
CA GLN A 114 -3.67 -1.65 -15.36
C GLN A 114 -3.90 -0.30 -14.68
N VAL A 115 -4.53 -0.30 -13.50
CA VAL A 115 -4.86 0.92 -12.76
C VAL A 115 -3.69 1.40 -11.91
N TYR A 116 -2.80 0.49 -11.47
CA TYR A 116 -1.65 0.80 -10.63
C TYR A 116 -0.80 2.00 -11.12
N PRO A 117 -0.35 2.04 -12.38
CA PRO A 117 0.44 3.17 -12.88
C PRO A 117 -0.38 4.49 -12.98
N GLN A 118 -1.71 4.42 -12.98
CA GLN A 118 -2.58 5.60 -13.03
C GLN A 118 -2.86 6.19 -11.64
N ILE A 119 -2.86 5.35 -10.61
CA ILE A 119 -3.10 5.75 -9.22
C ILE A 119 -1.81 6.20 -8.55
N HIS A 120 -0.68 5.58 -8.87
CA HIS A 120 0.63 6.00 -8.39
C HIS A 120 1.14 7.17 -9.24
N LYS A 121 0.90 8.37 -8.75
CA LYS A 121 1.67 9.54 -9.15
C LYS A 121 3.01 9.44 -8.41
N GLU A 122 4.10 9.42 -9.17
CA GLU A 122 5.43 9.56 -8.60
C GLU A 122 5.46 10.88 -7.82
N LEU A 123 5.52 10.81 -6.52
CA LEU A 123 5.68 11.98 -5.66
C LEU A 123 7.17 12.31 -5.64
N ILE A 124 7.62 13.10 -6.59
CA ILE A 124 8.93 13.73 -6.50
C ILE A 124 8.77 14.89 -5.51
N ASP A 125 9.07 14.64 -4.27
CA ASP A 125 9.14 15.68 -3.26
C ASP A 125 10.56 16.25 -3.24
N GLU A 126 10.80 17.24 -4.05
CA GLU A 126 12.07 17.96 -4.08
C GLU A 126 12.31 18.76 -2.78
N THR A 127 11.26 18.99 -1.97
CA THR A 127 11.39 19.68 -0.68
C THR A 127 12.02 18.81 0.40
N LEU A 128 11.95 17.48 0.28
CA LEU A 128 12.68 16.55 1.16
C LEU A 128 14.19 16.54 0.94
N VAL A 129 14.68 17.20 -0.10
CA VAL A 129 16.12 17.31 -0.43
C VAL A 129 16.76 18.54 0.19
N ILE A 130 16.00 19.46 0.79
CA ILE A 130 16.48 20.76 1.24
C ILE A 130 16.26 20.99 2.74
N ASP A 131 16.53 20.00 3.55
CA ASP A 131 16.91 20.30 4.92
C ASP A 131 18.42 20.51 4.93
N ASN A 132 18.79 21.75 5.25
CA ASN A 132 20.19 22.05 5.50
C ASN A 132 20.60 21.30 6.77
N LEU A 133 21.42 20.27 6.59
CA LEU A 133 21.90 19.42 7.70
C LEU A 133 22.77 20.18 8.69
N LEU A 134 23.26 21.36 8.30
CA LEU A 134 24.04 22.23 9.16
C LEU A 134 23.14 23.18 9.94
N SER A 135 23.27 23.23 11.23
CA SER A 135 22.64 24.27 12.04
C SER A 135 23.42 25.59 11.90
N ASN A 136 22.69 26.71 11.82
CA ASN A 136 23.25 28.05 11.64
C ASN A 136 24.26 28.10 10.45
N ALA A 137 23.89 27.49 9.34
CA ALA A 137 24.71 27.43 8.11
C ALA A 137 24.88 28.79 7.44
N ASP A 138 23.98 29.72 7.73
CA ASP A 138 23.95 31.10 7.29
C ASP A 138 24.80 32.02 8.16
N PHE A 139 25.37 31.54 9.27
CA PHE A 139 26.19 32.27 10.22
C PHE A 139 25.48 33.50 10.81
N GLU A 140 24.19 33.49 10.98
CA GLU A 140 23.43 34.61 11.54
C GLU A 140 23.45 34.67 13.08
N THR A 141 23.61 33.51 13.74
CA THR A 141 23.60 33.44 15.20
C THR A 141 24.99 33.34 15.77
N PHE A 142 25.53 34.50 16.24
CA PHE A 142 26.85 34.63 16.87
C PHE A 142 26.70 34.90 18.37
N ALA A 143 27.30 34.08 19.21
CA ALA A 143 27.24 34.21 20.67
C ALA A 143 28.55 33.71 21.29
N SER A 144 28.98 34.37 22.37
CA SER A 144 30.20 33.97 23.13
C SER A 144 31.45 33.79 22.27
N SER A 145 31.66 34.68 21.28
CA SER A 145 32.79 34.65 20.34
C SER A 145 32.82 33.45 19.41
N ASN A 146 31.68 32.81 19.16
CA ASN A 146 31.54 31.71 18.24
C ASN A 146 30.19 31.72 17.57
N PHE A 147 30.06 31.08 16.41
CA PHE A 147 28.74 30.81 15.79
C PHE A 147 28.12 29.59 16.44
N THR A 148 26.82 29.70 16.77
CA THR A 148 26.08 28.64 17.42
C THR A 148 26.08 27.37 16.56
N GLY A 149 26.37 26.21 17.15
CA GLY A 149 26.42 24.92 16.47
C GLY A 149 27.79 24.60 15.82
N TRP A 150 28.73 25.52 15.80
CA TRP A 150 30.05 25.32 15.19
C TRP A 150 31.13 25.10 16.25
N THR A 151 32.14 24.30 15.93
CA THR A 151 33.25 23.97 16.82
C THR A 151 34.57 24.41 16.21
N ALA A 152 35.43 25.03 17.03
CA ALA A 152 36.78 25.47 16.65
C ALA A 152 37.82 24.63 17.36
N THR A 153 38.87 24.24 16.64
CA THR A 153 40.09 23.65 17.23
C THR A 153 41.34 24.36 16.70
N GLY A 154 42.42 24.34 17.47
CA GLY A 154 43.69 25.04 17.10
C GLY A 154 43.63 26.55 17.26
N SER A 155 42.67 27.05 18.08
CA SER A 155 42.55 28.47 18.48
C SER A 155 42.45 29.46 17.30
N PRO A 156 41.61 29.26 16.28
CA PRO A 156 41.36 30.30 15.29
C PRO A 156 40.65 31.49 15.94
N THR A 157 40.92 32.69 15.41
CA THR A 157 40.08 33.85 15.74
C THR A 157 38.85 33.87 14.86
N ILE A 158 37.67 33.89 15.49
CA ILE A 158 36.37 33.86 14.81
C ILE A 158 35.69 35.20 15.05
N VAL A 159 35.29 35.87 13.99
CA VAL A 159 34.65 37.18 14.05
C VAL A 159 33.41 37.15 13.16
N GLN A 160 32.33 37.75 13.65
CA GLN A 160 31.18 38.05 12.83
C GLN A 160 31.51 39.19 11.89
N GLU A 161 31.49 38.96 10.60
CA GLU A 161 31.73 39.96 9.56
C GLU A 161 30.40 40.41 8.96
N THR A 162 30.19 41.73 8.90
CA THR A 162 28.96 42.33 8.41
C THR A 162 29.14 43.15 7.14
N SER A 163 30.40 43.34 6.73
CA SER A 163 30.76 44.13 5.52
C SER A 163 30.84 43.26 4.27
N LEU A 164 31.29 42.01 4.42
CA LEU A 164 31.46 41.07 3.33
C LEU A 164 30.49 39.89 3.56
N VAL A 165 29.24 40.06 3.09
CA VAL A 165 28.15 39.11 3.26
C VAL A 165 27.56 38.77 1.90
N LEU A 166 27.34 37.49 1.61
CA LEU A 166 26.68 37.06 0.36
C LEU A 166 25.18 37.05 0.49
N HIS A 167 24.67 36.45 1.59
CA HIS A 167 23.27 36.36 1.94
C HIS A 167 23.08 36.58 3.43
N GLY A 168 21.97 37.18 3.85
CA GLY A 168 21.67 37.45 5.26
C GLY A 168 22.33 38.73 5.76
N CYS A 169 22.63 38.78 7.05
CA CYS A 169 23.17 39.96 7.74
C CYS A 169 24.61 39.78 8.17
N SER A 170 25.15 38.57 8.18
CA SER A 170 26.52 38.30 8.63
C SER A 170 27.19 37.11 7.92
N SER A 171 28.50 37.04 8.03
CA SER A 171 29.34 35.92 7.59
C SER A 171 30.40 35.60 8.61
N ALA A 172 30.99 34.40 8.54
CA ALA A 172 32.05 33.97 9.42
C ALA A 172 33.41 34.36 8.86
N LYS A 173 34.14 35.28 9.55
CA LYS A 173 35.53 35.57 9.27
C LYS A 173 36.43 34.74 10.19
N LEU A 174 37.25 33.90 9.59
CA LEU A 174 38.15 33.00 10.28
C LEU A 174 39.61 33.43 10.04
N THR A 175 40.36 33.62 11.10
CA THR A 175 41.80 33.86 11.04
C THR A 175 42.49 32.71 11.75
N ALA A 176 43.39 32.01 11.05
CA ALA A 176 44.11 30.88 11.61
C ALA A 176 44.98 31.33 12.81
N GLY A 177 44.84 30.67 13.94
CA GLY A 177 45.67 30.91 15.14
C GLY A 177 47.01 30.16 15.13
N GLY A 178 47.20 29.23 14.19
CA GLY A 178 48.38 28.39 14.05
C GLY A 178 48.14 27.26 13.03
N SER A 179 49.16 26.42 12.82
CA SER A 179 49.01 25.25 11.98
C SER A 179 48.03 24.26 12.62
N GLY A 180 47.06 23.80 11.84
CA GLY A 180 46.04 22.85 12.31
C GLY A 180 44.77 23.49 12.92
N SER A 181 44.57 24.81 12.72
CA SER A 181 43.30 25.44 13.07
C SER A 181 42.19 24.92 12.17
N THR A 182 41.11 24.42 12.77
CA THR A 182 39.91 23.94 12.06
C THR A 182 38.66 24.57 12.63
N TYR A 183 37.65 24.72 11.78
CA TYR A 183 36.33 25.17 12.15
C TYR A 183 35.32 24.25 11.47
N TYR A 184 34.49 23.56 12.24
CA TYR A 184 33.68 22.48 11.73
C TYR A 184 32.37 22.30 12.50
N GLN A 185 31.45 21.59 11.90
CA GLN A 185 30.25 21.09 12.54
C GLN A 185 30.09 19.60 12.23
N ASP A 186 29.84 18.80 13.25
CA ASP A 186 29.50 17.40 13.08
C ASP A 186 28.00 17.26 12.83
N VAL A 187 27.64 16.71 11.69
CA VAL A 187 26.27 16.37 11.35
C VAL A 187 25.95 14.99 11.92
N VAL A 188 25.50 14.95 13.17
CA VAL A 188 25.33 13.70 13.95
C VAL A 188 23.88 13.17 13.89
N THR A 189 22.96 13.86 13.25
CA THR A 189 21.56 13.46 13.26
C THR A 189 21.25 12.42 12.18
N ASN A 190 20.86 11.23 12.64
CA ASN A 190 20.21 10.18 11.85
C ASN A 190 20.91 9.82 10.54
N VAL A 191 22.12 9.27 10.63
CA VAL A 191 22.83 8.70 9.46
C VAL A 191 21.93 7.72 8.69
N ASP A 192 21.03 7.03 9.38
CA ASP A 192 20.06 6.11 8.77
C ASP A 192 19.09 6.82 7.81
N GLU A 193 18.79 8.09 8.04
CA GLU A 193 17.95 8.87 7.12
C GLU A 193 18.67 9.28 5.84
N LEU A 194 19.99 9.22 5.81
CA LEU A 194 20.84 9.55 4.66
C LEU A 194 21.20 8.33 3.81
N VAL A 195 20.88 7.12 4.29
CA VAL A 195 21.12 5.89 3.53
C VAL A 195 20.37 5.94 2.20
N ASN A 196 21.10 5.73 1.11
CA ASN A 196 20.60 5.82 -0.28
C ASN A 196 20.17 7.23 -0.74
N LYS A 197 20.55 8.28 -0.05
CA LYS A 197 20.33 9.67 -0.49
C LYS A 197 21.64 10.28 -0.99
N SER A 198 21.53 11.17 -1.96
CA SER A 198 22.66 12.00 -2.41
C SER A 198 22.76 13.25 -1.54
N VAL A 199 23.95 13.51 -0.97
CA VAL A 199 24.22 14.71 -0.20
C VAL A 199 25.06 15.64 -1.05
N LYS A 200 24.64 16.91 -1.18
CA LYS A 200 25.38 17.97 -1.87
C LYS A 200 25.99 18.88 -0.81
N PHE A 201 27.29 19.15 -0.92
CA PHE A 201 27.98 20.15 -0.11
C PHE A 201 28.26 21.40 -0.97
N GLU A 202 27.87 22.55 -0.48
CA GLU A 202 28.16 23.85 -1.09
C GLU A 202 28.66 24.82 -0.02
N ALA A 203 29.72 25.55 -0.33
CA ALA A 203 30.25 26.60 0.52
C ALA A 203 30.75 27.76 -0.33
N TRP A 204 30.50 28.97 0.11
CA TRP A 204 31.03 30.19 -0.49
C TRP A 204 32.18 30.68 0.38
N VAL A 205 33.34 30.74 -0.22
CA VAL A 205 34.56 31.10 0.48
C VAL A 205 35.25 32.30 -0.23
N SER A 206 35.53 33.35 0.53
CA SER A 206 36.36 34.45 0.08
C SER A 206 37.70 34.41 0.83
N ALA A 207 38.81 34.31 0.10
CA ALA A 207 40.14 34.35 0.70
C ALA A 207 40.74 35.76 0.53
N SER A 208 41.16 36.38 1.63
CA SER A 208 42.01 37.58 1.56
C SER A 208 43.48 37.19 1.65
N CYS A 209 44.27 37.51 0.65
CA CYS A 209 45.72 37.45 0.78
C CYS A 209 46.19 38.56 1.72
N ALA A 210 46.93 38.16 2.77
CA ALA A 210 47.61 39.11 3.66
C ALA A 210 48.92 39.61 3.01
#